data_63de4411ab7ea6200225ae564c75f3a8
#
_entry.id   63de4411ab7ea6200225ae564c75f3a8
#
_cell.length_a   1.000
_cell.length_b   1.000
_cell.length_c   1.000
_cell.angle_alpha   90.00
_cell.angle_beta   90.00
_cell.angle_gamma   90.00
#
_symmetry.space_group_name_H-M   'P 1'
#
loop_
_entity.id
_entity.type
_entity.pdbx_description
1 polymer ?
#
loop_
_entity_poly.entity_id
_entity_poly.type
_entity_poly.pdbx_seq_one_letter_code
_entity_poly.pdbx_strand_id
1 'polypeptide(L)'
;MAGPTFLLEQLSVVLFLCVSFTGANYCRTVPGDPSFPSAEKWNSLNSSVSGRLVKAVPSAQFCSNMHGGCTDAEWTSASFRADIPGAMDQVNWEQDYESVPPSICLRNSTDCGQGNVPLYAILAESVEDVQIGVAFSSAHNLRLAVKASGHDYLGRSTARNSLLISTHKFQNITFAENFTVSGHNAGSAVTVGSGVPLNTLYQAAKEQGKILVSGVAATVVAAGGYIQGGGHSALSPLLGLAADNVLEFEVVTANSTYLKVNEEEHADLFWALRGGGAGSWGVVVSATFRTFPTFNATTSLVSMVANDTVALGSIMATHAKHIFDWDDLSMGQYFYAYENTTADAYMLALASYFPRISSDEAAAALKPFLDDAEQFGQIVGQQFNETNINDGVTTVDDVVGSNTVLGSRLIPASTYRDHPDTFGHVYTQLFDAGAVAVLGHLVAGGKVSENAYIDSAIHPAWRTAKTHIILTNSWADSTSLSNISSIQNAFKDSQLPILEQIAGSPGAAYSNEADSLEEDFKTTFFGPNYPRLEDIKRRYDPKGMFIVAAGVGSDKWDRDGLCRVD
;
A
#
# COMPACT_ATOMS: atom_id res chain seq x y z
N MET A 1 -83.76 12.94 -48.14
CA MET A 1 -82.67 13.81 -48.54
C MET A 1 -81.88 14.08 -47.28
N ALA A 2 -80.76 13.41 -47.16
CA ALA A 2 -79.95 13.35 -45.94
C ALA A 2 -78.82 14.36 -46.05
N GLY A 3 -78.62 15.16 -45.02
CA GLY A 3 -77.46 16.06 -44.88
C GLY A 3 -76.45 15.41 -43.90
N PRO A 4 -75.16 15.61 -44.11
CA PRO A 4 -74.13 14.91 -43.27
C PRO A 4 -73.83 15.67 -42.00
N THR A 5 -73.76 14.92 -40.93
CA THR A 5 -73.28 15.34 -39.60
C THR A 5 -71.76 15.39 -39.54
N PHE A 6 -71.20 16.52 -39.18
CA PHE A 6 -69.77 16.70 -38.89
C PHE A 6 -69.50 16.28 -37.44
N LEU A 7 -68.61 15.27 -37.25
CA LEU A 7 -68.01 14.94 -35.98
C LEU A 7 -66.74 15.83 -35.79
N LEU A 8 -66.70 16.61 -34.72
CA LEU A 8 -65.50 17.25 -34.22
C LEU A 8 -64.72 16.27 -33.37
N GLU A 9 -63.59 15.82 -33.83
CA GLU A 9 -62.62 15.14 -33.01
C GLU A 9 -61.81 16.18 -32.19
N GLN A 10 -61.92 16.10 -30.88
CA GLN A 10 -61.04 16.84 -29.96
C GLN A 10 -59.71 16.11 -29.83
N LEU A 11 -58.64 16.73 -30.39
CA LEU A 11 -57.25 16.29 -30.16
C LEU A 11 -56.82 16.80 -28.79
N SER A 12 -56.74 15.90 -27.80
CA SER A 12 -56.11 16.20 -26.51
C SER A 12 -54.60 16.07 -26.66
N VAL A 13 -53.89 17.21 -26.72
CA VAL A 13 -52.43 17.25 -26.64
C VAL A 13 -52.03 17.06 -25.20
N VAL A 14 -51.53 15.85 -24.86
CA VAL A 14 -50.88 15.57 -23.57
C VAL A 14 -49.43 16.11 -23.67
N LEU A 15 -49.21 17.23 -23.02
CA LEU A 15 -47.85 17.80 -22.83
C LEU A 15 -47.12 16.92 -21.80
N PHE A 16 -46.23 16.04 -22.25
CA PHE A 16 -45.24 15.39 -21.35
C PHE A 16 -44.22 16.44 -20.93
N LEU A 17 -44.38 16.97 -19.73
CA LEU A 17 -43.31 17.70 -19.05
C LEU A 17 -42.23 16.68 -18.70
N CYS A 18 -41.16 16.60 -19.50
CA CYS A 18 -39.91 15.99 -19.10
C CYS A 18 -39.33 16.83 -17.95
N VAL A 19 -39.62 16.50 -16.72
CA VAL A 19 -38.90 16.98 -15.56
C VAL A 19 -37.56 16.25 -15.60
N SER A 20 -36.52 16.89 -16.13
CA SER A 20 -35.14 16.49 -15.97
C SER A 20 -34.85 16.61 -14.45
N PHE A 21 -34.89 15.52 -13.72
CA PHE A 21 -34.25 15.45 -12.41
C PHE A 21 -32.76 15.57 -12.67
N THR A 22 -32.20 16.77 -12.57
CA THR A 22 -30.79 16.94 -12.25
C THR A 22 -30.65 16.36 -10.87
N GLY A 23 -30.16 15.13 -10.79
CA GLY A 23 -29.80 14.51 -9.51
C GLY A 23 -28.88 15.46 -8.78
N ALA A 24 -29.28 15.92 -7.62
CA ALA A 24 -28.37 16.67 -6.75
C ALA A 24 -27.18 15.73 -6.46
N ASN A 25 -25.97 16.11 -6.85
CA ASN A 25 -24.78 15.32 -6.58
C ASN A 25 -24.70 15.04 -5.07
N TYR A 26 -24.65 13.76 -4.71
CA TYR A 26 -24.50 13.37 -3.31
C TYR A 26 -23.09 13.73 -2.85
N CYS A 27 -22.96 14.71 -1.96
CA CYS A 27 -21.67 15.13 -1.39
C CYS A 27 -21.62 14.88 0.11
N ARG A 28 -20.41 14.68 0.61
CA ARG A 28 -20.09 14.63 2.04
C ARG A 28 -20.25 16.01 2.67
N THR A 29 -20.57 16.02 3.94
CA THR A 29 -20.64 17.25 4.74
C THR A 29 -19.22 17.75 5.05
N VAL A 30 -18.97 19.02 4.77
CA VAL A 30 -17.67 19.68 4.99
C VAL A 30 -17.81 20.90 5.90
N PRO A 31 -16.70 21.43 6.48
CA PRO A 31 -16.75 22.65 7.28
C PRO A 31 -17.39 23.82 6.50
N GLY A 32 -18.33 24.50 7.14
CA GLY A 32 -19.13 25.56 6.54
C GLY A 32 -20.53 25.14 6.12
N ASP A 33 -20.78 23.84 5.94
CA ASP A 33 -22.13 23.33 5.68
C ASP A 33 -23.03 23.47 6.93
N PRO A 34 -24.32 23.80 6.76
CA PRO A 34 -25.26 23.87 7.90
C PRO A 34 -25.42 22.56 8.66
N SER A 35 -25.17 21.42 8.00
CA SER A 35 -25.21 20.06 8.56
C SER A 35 -23.91 19.60 9.18
N PHE A 36 -22.84 20.40 9.11
CA PHE A 36 -21.55 20.05 9.73
C PHE A 36 -21.68 19.97 11.24
N PRO A 37 -21.08 18.97 11.93
CA PRO A 37 -21.21 18.81 13.36
C PRO A 37 -20.81 20.05 14.13
N SER A 38 -21.68 20.51 15.05
CA SER A 38 -21.36 21.61 15.95
C SER A 38 -20.26 21.23 16.96
N ALA A 39 -19.68 22.22 17.64
CA ALA A 39 -18.70 22.00 18.71
C ALA A 39 -19.22 21.07 19.82
N GLU A 40 -20.52 21.16 20.16
CA GLU A 40 -21.14 20.27 21.15
C GLU A 40 -21.17 18.81 20.66
N LYS A 41 -21.38 18.56 19.36
CA LYS A 41 -21.34 17.22 18.79
C LYS A 41 -19.94 16.63 18.83
N TRP A 42 -18.91 17.41 18.48
CA TRP A 42 -17.51 17.00 18.61
C TRP A 42 -17.11 16.75 20.08
N ASN A 43 -17.56 17.57 21.02
CA ASN A 43 -17.34 17.36 22.45
C ASN A 43 -18.05 16.09 22.94
N SER A 44 -19.25 15.81 22.46
CA SER A 44 -19.96 14.56 22.76
C SER A 44 -19.21 13.33 22.22
N LEU A 45 -18.71 13.39 20.99
CA LEU A 45 -17.86 12.33 20.43
C LEU A 45 -16.61 12.13 21.30
N ASN A 46 -15.92 13.22 21.66
CA ASN A 46 -14.73 13.14 22.52
C ASN A 46 -15.03 12.46 23.86
N SER A 47 -16.17 12.78 24.48
CA SER A 47 -16.60 12.14 25.72
C SER A 47 -16.89 10.65 25.51
N SER A 48 -17.52 10.29 24.38
CA SER A 48 -17.86 8.90 24.06
C SER A 48 -16.63 8.02 23.81
N VAL A 49 -15.51 8.61 23.31
CA VAL A 49 -14.23 7.91 23.13
C VAL A 49 -13.24 8.21 24.29
N SER A 50 -13.76 8.56 25.48
CA SER A 50 -12.99 8.77 26.72
C SER A 50 -11.85 9.80 26.58
N GLY A 51 -12.06 10.88 25.81
CA GLY A 51 -11.08 11.94 25.59
C GLY A 51 -10.03 11.65 24.49
N ARG A 52 -10.18 10.59 23.72
CA ARG A 52 -9.23 10.17 22.67
C ARG A 52 -9.46 10.81 21.30
N LEU A 53 -10.31 11.84 21.21
CA LEU A 53 -10.46 12.68 20.02
C LEU A 53 -9.47 13.83 20.08
N VAL A 54 -8.55 13.90 19.13
CA VAL A 54 -7.54 14.96 19.03
C VAL A 54 -7.71 15.74 17.73
N LYS A 55 -7.27 16.99 17.70
CA LYS A 55 -7.14 17.74 16.45
C LYS A 55 -5.94 17.20 15.68
N ALA A 56 -6.15 16.77 14.44
CA ALA A 56 -5.04 16.39 13.57
C ALA A 56 -4.46 17.63 12.88
N VAL A 57 -3.14 17.68 12.79
CA VAL A 57 -2.39 18.75 12.11
C VAL A 57 -1.31 18.14 11.22
N PRO A 58 -0.91 18.82 10.13
CA PRO A 58 0.22 18.37 9.31
C PRO A 58 1.48 18.17 10.15
N SER A 59 2.35 17.24 9.74
CA SER A 59 3.58 16.91 10.46
C SER A 59 4.49 18.13 10.66
N ALA A 60 4.60 19.00 9.66
CA ALA A 60 5.38 20.23 9.76
C ALA A 60 4.82 21.19 10.83
N GLN A 61 3.49 21.32 10.94
CA GLN A 61 2.86 22.12 12.01
C GLN A 61 3.05 21.46 13.37
N PHE A 62 2.94 20.13 13.47
CA PHE A 62 3.23 19.40 14.70
C PHE A 62 4.65 19.70 15.17
N CYS A 63 5.63 19.58 14.27
CA CYS A 63 7.03 19.88 14.57
C CYS A 63 7.25 21.33 15.00
N SER A 64 6.62 22.31 14.34
CA SER A 64 6.75 23.73 14.69
C SER A 64 6.18 24.06 16.07
N ASN A 65 5.21 23.25 16.55
CA ASN A 65 4.62 23.41 17.88
C ASN A 65 5.46 22.75 18.99
N MET A 66 6.46 21.94 18.66
CA MET A 66 7.39 21.36 19.62
C MET A 66 8.41 22.40 20.07
N HIS A 67 8.80 22.36 21.33
CA HIS A 67 9.85 23.24 21.84
C HIS A 67 11.20 22.91 21.17
N GLY A 68 11.69 23.80 20.34
CA GLY A 68 12.91 23.63 19.55
C GLY A 68 12.70 23.01 18.15
N GLY A 69 11.46 22.67 17.77
CA GLY A 69 11.14 22.00 16.51
C GLY A 69 11.51 20.52 16.51
N CYS A 70 11.20 19.80 15.43
CA CYS A 70 11.69 18.45 15.21
C CYS A 70 13.14 18.44 14.70
N THR A 71 13.95 17.53 15.22
CA THR A 71 15.27 17.21 14.67
C THR A 71 15.15 16.54 13.29
N ASP A 72 16.25 16.48 12.53
CA ASP A 72 16.26 15.75 11.25
C ASP A 72 15.99 14.26 11.46
N ALA A 73 16.52 13.67 12.52
CA ALA A 73 16.29 12.27 12.87
C ALA A 73 14.80 11.99 13.18
N GLU A 74 14.12 12.86 13.92
CA GLU A 74 12.67 12.74 14.17
C GLU A 74 11.86 12.94 12.89
N TRP A 75 12.21 13.95 12.07
CA TRP A 75 11.51 14.19 10.82
C TRP A 75 11.55 13.00 9.87
N THR A 76 12.71 12.32 9.78
CA THR A 76 12.94 11.19 8.88
C THR A 76 12.63 9.82 9.50
N SER A 77 12.13 9.76 10.73
CA SER A 77 11.76 8.52 11.42
C SER A 77 10.31 8.14 11.17
N ALA A 78 10.09 6.97 10.59
CA ALA A 78 8.74 6.42 10.41
C ALA A 78 8.08 6.08 11.75
N SER A 79 8.84 5.59 12.74
CA SER A 79 8.34 5.35 14.10
C SER A 79 7.83 6.62 14.76
N PHE A 80 8.56 7.73 14.66
CA PHE A 80 8.14 9.02 15.19
C PHE A 80 6.87 9.53 14.50
N ARG A 81 6.79 9.40 13.16
CA ARG A 81 5.63 9.86 12.37
C ARG A 81 4.38 9.02 12.60
N ALA A 82 4.54 7.74 12.90
CA ALA A 82 3.40 6.85 13.20
C ALA A 82 2.57 7.31 14.41
N ASP A 83 3.21 7.91 15.41
CA ASP A 83 2.54 8.46 16.61
C ASP A 83 1.81 9.80 16.33
N ILE A 84 2.09 10.47 15.22
CA ILE A 84 1.47 11.74 14.85
C ILE A 84 0.25 11.47 13.94
N PRO A 85 -0.99 11.71 14.37
CA PRO A 85 -2.18 11.33 13.59
C PRO A 85 -2.22 11.93 12.19
N GLY A 86 -1.79 13.18 12.03
CA GLY A 86 -1.79 13.88 10.74
C GLY A 86 -0.58 13.62 9.85
N ALA A 87 0.46 12.92 10.34
CA ALA A 87 1.67 12.67 9.57
C ALA A 87 1.50 11.47 8.62
N MET A 88 2.08 11.61 7.42
CA MET A 88 2.26 10.55 6.43
C MET A 88 3.76 10.37 6.19
N ASP A 89 4.21 9.17 5.86
CA ASP A 89 5.63 8.90 5.60
C ASP A 89 6.11 9.61 4.33
N GLN A 90 5.26 9.68 3.30
CA GLN A 90 5.44 10.55 2.15
C GLN A 90 4.66 11.85 2.39
N VAL A 91 5.40 12.93 2.67
CA VAL A 91 4.80 14.21 3.12
C VAL A 91 3.98 14.93 2.06
N ASN A 92 4.16 14.59 0.78
CA ASN A 92 3.32 15.11 -0.29
C ASN A 92 1.84 14.75 -0.14
N TRP A 93 1.51 13.66 0.56
CA TRP A 93 0.12 13.28 0.82
C TRP A 93 -0.56 14.16 1.88
N GLU A 94 0.21 14.87 2.69
CA GLU A 94 -0.30 15.88 3.61
C GLU A 94 -0.71 17.18 2.89
N GLN A 95 -0.16 17.43 1.68
CA GLN A 95 -0.31 18.66 0.92
C GLN A 95 -1.52 18.60 -0.02
N ASP A 96 -2.26 19.70 -0.13
CA ASP A 96 -3.28 19.91 -1.18
C ASP A 96 -2.74 20.93 -2.19
N TYR A 97 -2.02 20.42 -3.19
CA TYR A 97 -1.41 21.24 -4.23
C TYR A 97 -2.43 21.82 -5.23
N GLU A 98 -3.63 21.25 -5.31
CA GLU A 98 -4.64 21.57 -6.33
C GLU A 98 -5.71 22.54 -5.84
N SER A 99 -5.84 22.76 -4.53
CA SER A 99 -6.75 23.80 -4.03
C SER A 99 -6.34 25.19 -4.48
N VAL A 100 -7.29 26.11 -4.54
CA VAL A 100 -7.03 27.50 -4.96
C VAL A 100 -7.44 28.45 -3.84
N PRO A 101 -6.48 29.07 -3.14
CA PRO A 101 -5.02 28.85 -3.21
C PRO A 101 -4.60 27.47 -2.70
N PRO A 102 -3.41 26.95 -3.06
CA PRO A 102 -2.90 25.69 -2.53
C PRO A 102 -2.81 25.69 -1.00
N SER A 103 -3.26 24.60 -0.39
CA SER A 103 -3.22 24.40 1.07
C SER A 103 -2.04 23.47 1.41
N ILE A 104 -0.89 24.05 1.69
CA ILE A 104 0.36 23.34 1.94
C ILE A 104 0.94 23.69 3.30
N CYS A 105 1.72 22.76 3.86
CA CYS A 105 2.42 22.93 5.13
C CYS A 105 3.77 22.21 5.05
N LEU A 106 4.80 22.94 4.63
CA LEU A 106 6.15 22.41 4.43
C LEU A 106 7.00 22.62 5.69
N ARG A 107 8.03 21.80 5.90
CA ARG A 107 8.83 21.72 7.11
C ARG A 107 9.37 23.08 7.58
N ASN A 108 9.79 23.93 6.66
CA ASN A 108 10.38 25.23 6.96
C ASN A 108 9.43 26.41 6.62
N SER A 109 8.15 26.16 6.42
CA SER A 109 7.17 27.19 6.10
C SER A 109 6.70 27.91 7.37
N THR A 110 6.47 29.22 7.26
CA THR A 110 5.81 30.02 8.30
C THR A 110 4.29 29.93 8.24
N ASP A 111 3.76 29.62 7.05
CA ASP A 111 2.34 29.48 6.77
C ASP A 111 1.99 28.00 6.58
N CYS A 112 0.99 27.54 7.33
CA CYS A 112 0.61 26.13 7.38
C CYS A 112 -0.87 25.99 7.08
N GLY A 113 -1.20 25.44 5.90
CA GLY A 113 -2.53 24.99 5.55
C GLY A 113 -2.83 23.61 6.13
N GLN A 114 -4.12 23.25 6.25
CA GLN A 114 -4.52 21.90 6.68
C GLN A 114 -4.21 20.84 5.62
N GLY A 115 -4.18 21.21 4.34
CA GLY A 115 -3.94 20.29 3.23
C GLY A 115 -4.95 19.14 3.18
N ASN A 116 -4.44 17.93 2.93
CA ASN A 116 -5.22 16.70 2.93
C ASN A 116 -5.27 16.01 4.31
N VAL A 117 -4.77 16.68 5.35
CA VAL A 117 -4.77 16.13 6.71
C VAL A 117 -6.19 16.19 7.29
N PRO A 118 -6.67 15.11 7.96
CA PRO A 118 -7.98 15.09 8.62
C PRO A 118 -8.17 16.22 9.63
N LEU A 119 -9.41 16.59 9.91
CA LEU A 119 -9.73 17.64 10.90
C LEU A 119 -9.49 17.16 12.34
N TYR A 120 -9.92 15.94 12.60
CA TYR A 120 -9.81 15.29 13.91
C TYR A 120 -9.41 13.82 13.72
N ALA A 121 -8.80 13.26 14.77
CA ALA A 121 -8.44 11.85 14.82
C ALA A 121 -8.92 11.22 16.14
N ILE A 122 -9.55 10.05 16.04
CA ILE A 122 -9.77 9.18 17.20
C ILE A 122 -8.54 8.28 17.33
N LEU A 123 -7.82 8.37 18.44
CA LEU A 123 -6.74 7.46 18.80
C LEU A 123 -7.36 6.20 19.41
N ALA A 124 -7.86 5.30 18.55
CA ALA A 124 -8.65 4.16 18.99
C ALA A 124 -7.80 3.15 19.79
N GLU A 125 -8.28 2.80 20.99
CA GLU A 125 -7.70 1.77 21.86
C GLU A 125 -8.59 0.54 22.00
N SER A 126 -9.84 0.64 21.54
CA SER A 126 -10.82 -0.44 21.60
C SER A 126 -11.67 -0.51 20.34
N VAL A 127 -12.28 -1.68 20.13
CA VAL A 127 -13.28 -1.89 19.05
C VAL A 127 -14.43 -0.88 19.17
N GLU A 128 -14.85 -0.56 20.39
CA GLU A 128 -15.92 0.39 20.66
C GLU A 128 -15.57 1.80 20.19
N ASP A 129 -14.32 2.26 20.35
CA ASP A 129 -13.88 3.56 19.81
C ASP A 129 -14.04 3.61 18.29
N VAL A 130 -13.67 2.51 17.60
CA VAL A 130 -13.80 2.39 16.16
C VAL A 130 -15.28 2.42 15.75
N GLN A 131 -16.13 1.65 16.44
CA GLN A 131 -17.58 1.62 16.19
C GLN A 131 -18.23 2.99 16.36
N ILE A 132 -17.87 3.71 17.44
CA ILE A 132 -18.33 5.09 17.72
C ILE A 132 -17.90 6.04 16.60
N GLY A 133 -16.63 5.97 16.15
CA GLY A 133 -16.09 6.80 15.07
C GLY A 133 -16.79 6.57 13.73
N VAL A 134 -17.00 5.31 13.35
CA VAL A 134 -17.72 4.93 12.13
C VAL A 134 -19.19 5.38 12.21
N ALA A 135 -19.87 5.16 13.35
CA ALA A 135 -21.25 5.58 13.57
C ALA A 135 -21.40 7.10 13.48
N PHE A 136 -20.50 7.85 14.11
CA PHE A 136 -20.50 9.31 14.06
C PHE A 136 -20.31 9.83 12.64
N SER A 137 -19.33 9.29 11.90
CA SER A 137 -19.09 9.65 10.50
C SER A 137 -20.30 9.36 9.62
N SER A 138 -20.94 8.20 9.81
CA SER A 138 -22.16 7.81 9.10
C SER A 138 -23.34 8.74 9.40
N ALA A 139 -23.56 9.07 10.69
CA ALA A 139 -24.67 9.91 11.13
C ALA A 139 -24.56 11.35 10.62
N HIS A 140 -23.34 11.85 10.47
CA HIS A 140 -23.06 13.21 10.02
C HIS A 140 -22.60 13.31 8.56
N ASN A 141 -22.65 12.20 7.81
CA ASN A 141 -22.20 12.12 6.41
C ASN A 141 -20.79 12.68 6.20
N LEU A 142 -19.86 12.39 7.13
CA LEU A 142 -18.47 12.84 7.04
C LEU A 142 -17.63 11.89 6.17
N ARG A 143 -16.58 12.44 5.57
CA ARG A 143 -15.48 11.65 5.02
C ARG A 143 -14.76 10.93 6.16
N LEU A 144 -14.41 9.66 5.97
CA LEU A 144 -13.68 8.85 6.94
C LEU A 144 -12.33 8.43 6.35
N ALA A 145 -11.26 8.56 7.12
CA ALA A 145 -9.95 8.02 6.84
C ALA A 145 -9.54 7.02 7.93
N VAL A 146 -8.67 6.07 7.58
CA VAL A 146 -8.13 5.07 8.53
C VAL A 146 -6.62 5.04 8.38
N LYS A 147 -5.89 5.12 9.51
CA LYS A 147 -4.43 5.08 9.53
C LYS A 147 -3.93 4.07 10.56
N ALA A 148 -3.03 3.18 10.15
CA ALA A 148 -2.27 2.32 11.06
C ALA A 148 -0.91 2.97 11.41
N SER A 149 0.05 3.02 10.47
CA SER A 149 1.37 3.65 10.66
C SER A 149 1.57 4.92 9.82
N GLY A 150 1.16 4.94 8.56
CA GLY A 150 1.38 6.07 7.64
C GLY A 150 2.18 5.71 6.38
N HIS A 151 2.58 4.45 6.24
CA HIS A 151 3.36 3.91 5.11
C HIS A 151 2.61 3.86 3.77
N ASP A 152 1.48 4.50 3.63
CA ASP A 152 0.67 4.37 2.43
C ASP A 152 1.17 5.24 1.27
N TYR A 153 1.73 4.60 0.24
CA TYR A 153 2.28 5.25 -0.95
C TYR A 153 1.22 5.90 -1.87
N LEU A 154 -0.08 5.59 -1.70
CA LEU A 154 -1.16 6.14 -2.51
C LEU A 154 -1.95 7.25 -1.78
N GLY A 155 -1.58 7.61 -0.55
CA GLY A 155 -2.28 8.62 0.24
C GLY A 155 -3.62 8.17 0.82
N ARG A 156 -3.88 6.85 0.92
CA ARG A 156 -5.15 6.29 1.39
C ARG A 156 -5.39 6.44 2.89
N SER A 157 -4.34 6.73 3.67
CA SER A 157 -4.40 6.88 5.12
C SER A 157 -4.66 8.31 5.59
N THR A 158 -4.92 9.23 4.68
CA THR A 158 -5.29 10.62 4.94
C THR A 158 -6.43 11.06 4.01
N ALA A 159 -7.20 12.07 4.39
CA ALA A 159 -8.21 12.69 3.53
C ALA A 159 -8.60 14.06 4.08
N ARG A 160 -8.71 15.06 3.21
CA ARG A 160 -9.19 16.40 3.60
C ARG A 160 -10.60 16.35 4.16
N ASN A 161 -10.90 17.26 5.08
CA ASN A 161 -12.23 17.44 5.68
C ASN A 161 -12.80 16.15 6.32
N SER A 162 -11.93 15.22 6.74
CA SER A 162 -12.35 13.92 7.28
C SER A 162 -12.22 13.82 8.80
N LEU A 163 -12.85 12.77 9.34
CA LEU A 163 -12.51 12.18 10.62
C LEU A 163 -11.55 11.02 10.38
N LEU A 164 -10.43 10.96 11.10
CA LEU A 164 -9.49 9.86 11.08
C LEU A 164 -9.79 8.87 12.21
N ILE A 165 -9.74 7.57 11.92
CA ILE A 165 -9.61 6.53 12.94
C ILE A 165 -8.16 6.01 12.87
N SER A 166 -7.37 6.30 13.91
CA SER A 166 -6.02 5.76 14.06
C SER A 166 -6.09 4.44 14.82
N THR A 167 -5.57 3.37 14.20
CA THR A 167 -5.51 2.05 14.82
C THR A 167 -4.14 1.75 15.46
N HIS A 168 -3.24 2.74 15.49
CA HIS A 168 -1.87 2.58 15.98
C HIS A 168 -1.77 2.05 17.42
N LYS A 169 -2.79 2.24 18.25
CA LYS A 169 -2.80 1.76 19.65
C LYS A 169 -3.30 0.31 19.81
N PHE A 170 -3.69 -0.39 18.75
CA PHE A 170 -3.98 -1.83 18.82
C PHE A 170 -2.68 -2.64 18.80
N GLN A 171 -2.05 -2.79 19.96
CA GLN A 171 -0.69 -3.35 20.12
C GLN A 171 -0.64 -4.80 20.64
N ASN A 172 -1.78 -5.49 20.67
CA ASN A 172 -1.84 -6.86 21.22
C ASN A 172 -1.22 -7.88 20.27
N ILE A 173 -0.42 -8.81 20.81
CA ILE A 173 0.11 -9.98 20.12
C ILE A 173 -0.24 -11.21 20.94
N THR A 174 -0.92 -12.20 20.36
CA THR A 174 -1.32 -13.42 21.05
C THR A 174 -1.00 -14.65 20.20
N PHE A 175 -0.14 -15.53 20.69
CA PHE A 175 0.21 -16.79 20.04
C PHE A 175 -0.71 -17.93 20.49
N ALA A 176 -1.01 -18.84 19.56
CA ALA A 176 -1.77 -20.07 19.80
C ALA A 176 -1.13 -21.23 19.05
N GLU A 177 -0.81 -22.34 19.75
CA GLU A 177 -0.29 -23.55 19.09
C GLU A 177 -1.35 -24.30 18.29
N ASN A 178 -2.62 -24.17 18.69
CA ASN A 178 -3.77 -24.82 18.07
C ASN A 178 -4.88 -23.79 17.89
N PHE A 179 -4.69 -22.87 16.95
CA PHE A 179 -5.73 -21.89 16.62
C PHE A 179 -6.90 -22.59 15.93
N THR A 180 -8.10 -22.25 16.37
CA THR A 180 -9.32 -22.89 15.85
C THR A 180 -10.12 -21.86 15.06
N VAL A 181 -10.39 -22.14 13.78
CA VAL A 181 -11.33 -21.42 12.93
C VAL A 181 -12.57 -22.27 12.77
N SER A 182 -13.74 -21.74 13.15
CA SER A 182 -15.04 -22.39 13.00
C SER A 182 -15.08 -23.87 13.46
N GLY A 183 -14.33 -24.17 14.55
CA GLY A 183 -14.24 -25.50 15.12
C GLY A 183 -13.16 -26.42 14.54
N HIS A 184 -12.44 -26.00 13.49
CA HIS A 184 -11.32 -26.74 12.89
C HIS A 184 -9.98 -26.21 13.37
N ASN A 185 -9.06 -27.10 13.74
CA ASN A 185 -7.71 -26.72 14.12
C ASN A 185 -6.90 -26.29 12.88
N ALA A 186 -6.58 -25.00 12.81
CA ALA A 186 -5.79 -24.40 11.74
C ALA A 186 -4.27 -24.44 11.99
N GLY A 187 -3.83 -24.97 13.16
CA GLY A 187 -2.43 -25.07 13.54
C GLY A 187 -1.92 -23.87 14.33
N SER A 188 -0.59 -23.71 14.32
CA SER A 188 0.08 -22.61 15.03
C SER A 188 -0.20 -21.26 14.36
N ALA A 189 -0.58 -20.27 15.17
CA ALA A 189 -0.98 -18.95 14.69
C ALA A 189 -0.60 -17.84 15.67
N VAL A 190 -0.63 -16.60 15.16
CA VAL A 190 -0.50 -15.37 15.94
C VAL A 190 -1.62 -14.41 15.56
N THR A 191 -2.37 -13.91 16.55
CA THR A 191 -3.32 -12.81 16.37
C THR A 191 -2.62 -11.50 16.71
N VAL A 192 -2.68 -10.54 15.79
CA VAL A 192 -1.91 -9.31 15.83
C VAL A 192 -2.85 -8.13 15.67
N GLY A 193 -2.76 -7.17 16.58
CA GLY A 193 -3.47 -5.90 16.48
C GLY A 193 -2.98 -5.03 15.33
N SER A 194 -3.89 -4.24 14.75
CA SER A 194 -3.61 -3.43 13.57
C SER A 194 -2.76 -2.17 13.84
N GLY A 195 -2.08 -2.10 14.97
CA GLY A 195 -1.08 -1.09 15.31
C GLY A 195 0.31 -1.67 15.54
N VAL A 196 0.48 -3.00 15.55
CA VAL A 196 1.77 -3.65 15.85
C VAL A 196 2.73 -3.52 14.67
N PRO A 197 3.90 -2.85 14.84
CA PRO A 197 4.89 -2.75 13.79
C PRO A 197 5.66 -4.07 13.61
N LEU A 198 6.22 -4.29 12.40
CA LEU A 198 6.86 -5.55 12.01
C LEU A 198 8.07 -5.90 12.87
N ASN A 199 8.90 -4.93 13.25
CA ASN A 199 10.05 -5.19 14.13
C ASN A 199 9.61 -5.79 15.47
N THR A 200 8.55 -5.25 16.10
CA THR A 200 7.97 -5.78 17.34
C THR A 200 7.40 -7.19 17.13
N LEU A 201 6.69 -7.40 16.01
CA LEU A 201 6.08 -8.69 15.70
C LEU A 201 7.13 -9.78 15.48
N TYR A 202 8.20 -9.50 14.73
CA TYR A 202 9.27 -10.47 14.49
C TYR A 202 10.04 -10.82 15.75
N GLN A 203 10.29 -9.84 16.64
CA GLN A 203 10.92 -10.11 17.93
C GLN A 203 10.02 -11.00 18.81
N ALA A 204 8.73 -10.69 18.92
CA ALA A 204 7.78 -11.52 19.65
C ALA A 204 7.68 -12.94 19.06
N ALA A 205 7.70 -13.08 17.74
CA ALA A 205 7.68 -14.38 17.07
C ALA A 205 8.97 -15.18 17.36
N LYS A 206 10.14 -14.52 17.34
CA LYS A 206 11.42 -15.13 17.68
C LYS A 206 11.42 -15.72 19.09
N GLU A 207 10.90 -14.97 20.08
CA GLU A 207 10.81 -15.42 21.48
C GLU A 207 9.94 -16.68 21.63
N GLN A 208 8.97 -16.88 20.73
CA GLN A 208 8.13 -18.07 20.68
C GLN A 208 8.70 -19.19 19.78
N GLY A 209 9.90 -19.02 19.23
CA GLY A 209 10.48 -19.96 18.28
C GLY A 209 9.71 -20.05 16.94
N LYS A 210 9.03 -18.96 16.55
CA LYS A 210 8.16 -18.88 15.37
C LYS A 210 8.66 -17.85 14.36
N ILE A 211 8.18 -17.98 13.13
CA ILE A 211 8.27 -17.01 12.06
C ILE A 211 6.92 -16.93 11.36
N LEU A 212 6.62 -15.80 10.72
CA LEU A 212 5.44 -15.62 9.86
C LEU A 212 5.84 -14.90 8.57
N VAL A 213 4.97 -14.92 7.58
CA VAL A 213 5.17 -14.16 6.33
C VAL A 213 4.74 -12.73 6.56
N SER A 214 5.69 -11.80 6.54
CA SER A 214 5.44 -10.37 6.60
C SER A 214 6.55 -9.59 5.89
N GLY A 215 6.39 -8.25 5.74
CA GLY A 215 7.33 -7.38 5.05
C GLY A 215 8.67 -7.21 5.78
N VAL A 216 9.57 -6.44 5.19
CA VAL A 216 10.91 -6.15 5.76
C VAL A 216 10.99 -4.77 6.42
N ALA A 217 10.17 -3.81 6.01
CA ALA A 217 10.15 -2.47 6.57
C ALA A 217 9.68 -2.47 8.03
N ALA A 218 10.53 -2.02 8.95
CA ALA A 218 10.40 -2.22 10.39
C ALA A 218 9.09 -1.70 10.99
N THR A 219 8.58 -0.59 10.47
CA THR A 219 7.45 0.16 11.02
C THR A 219 6.12 -0.07 10.27
N VAL A 220 6.14 -0.84 9.18
CA VAL A 220 4.91 -1.33 8.54
C VAL A 220 4.13 -2.20 9.52
N VAL A 221 2.80 -2.15 9.44
CA VAL A 221 1.88 -2.92 10.31
C VAL A 221 1.31 -4.09 9.54
N ALA A 222 1.58 -5.32 10.00
CA ALA A 222 1.13 -6.55 9.34
C ALA A 222 -0.40 -6.61 9.16
N ALA A 223 -1.16 -6.34 10.24
CA ALA A 223 -2.62 -6.38 10.26
C ALA A 223 -3.28 -5.07 9.74
N GLY A 224 -2.51 -4.14 9.17
CA GLY A 224 -2.97 -2.89 8.57
C GLY A 224 -3.28 -3.00 7.08
N GLY A 225 -2.83 -1.98 6.32
CA GLY A 225 -2.99 -1.95 4.86
C GLY A 225 -2.17 -3.00 4.12
N TYR A 226 -1.02 -3.40 4.69
CA TYR A 226 -0.11 -4.39 4.12
C TYR A 226 -0.82 -5.68 3.68
N ILE A 227 -1.54 -6.31 4.60
CA ILE A 227 -2.21 -7.59 4.34
C ILE A 227 -3.38 -7.45 3.35
N GLN A 228 -4.08 -6.33 3.36
CA GLN A 228 -5.25 -6.12 2.52
C GLN A 228 -4.91 -6.00 1.03
N GLY A 229 -3.67 -5.63 0.68
CA GLY A 229 -3.17 -5.65 -0.69
C GLY A 229 -2.56 -6.99 -1.14
N GLY A 230 -2.38 -7.93 -0.21
CA GLY A 230 -1.74 -9.22 -0.48
C GLY A 230 -0.51 -9.47 0.39
N GLY A 231 0.39 -8.51 0.47
CA GLY A 231 1.59 -8.55 1.33
C GLY A 231 2.67 -9.51 0.84
N HIS A 232 3.72 -8.98 0.20
CA HIS A 232 4.90 -9.76 -0.16
C HIS A 232 5.96 -9.75 0.94
N SER A 233 6.88 -10.69 0.89
CA SER A 233 7.95 -10.91 1.85
C SER A 233 9.19 -11.47 1.17
N ALA A 234 10.36 -11.25 1.75
CA ALA A 234 11.56 -12.02 1.40
C ALA A 234 11.36 -13.54 1.56
N LEU A 235 10.39 -13.95 2.37
CA LEU A 235 10.02 -15.36 2.58
C LEU A 235 8.92 -15.85 1.63
N SER A 236 8.39 -15.00 0.74
CA SER A 236 7.29 -15.41 -0.13
C SER A 236 7.64 -16.56 -1.08
N PRO A 237 8.85 -16.66 -1.65
CA PRO A 237 9.22 -17.84 -2.45
C PRO A 237 9.15 -19.16 -1.66
N LEU A 238 9.41 -19.13 -0.34
CA LEU A 238 9.36 -20.28 0.56
C LEU A 238 7.95 -20.56 1.12
N LEU A 239 7.17 -19.50 1.49
CA LEU A 239 5.98 -19.64 2.33
C LEU A 239 4.70 -19.07 1.71
N GLY A 240 4.77 -18.48 0.51
CA GLY A 240 3.63 -17.79 -0.14
C GLY A 240 3.52 -16.33 0.28
N LEU A 241 2.50 -15.64 -0.21
CA LEU A 241 2.19 -14.27 0.19
C LEU A 241 1.59 -14.23 1.60
N ALA A 242 1.63 -13.08 2.28
CA ALA A 242 1.05 -12.94 3.60
C ALA A 242 -0.45 -13.25 3.61
N ALA A 243 -1.19 -12.83 2.59
CA ALA A 243 -2.62 -13.12 2.45
C ALA A 243 -2.94 -14.61 2.22
N ASP A 244 -1.97 -15.41 1.75
CA ASP A 244 -2.12 -16.87 1.68
C ASP A 244 -2.10 -17.51 3.08
N ASN A 245 -1.56 -16.80 4.07
CA ASN A 245 -1.31 -17.27 5.42
C ASN A 245 -2.23 -16.65 6.48
N VAL A 246 -3.22 -15.84 6.08
CA VAL A 246 -4.23 -15.31 7.00
C VAL A 246 -5.30 -16.33 7.29
N LEU A 247 -5.69 -16.44 8.55
CA LEU A 247 -6.72 -17.35 9.06
C LEU A 247 -8.01 -16.63 9.43
N GLU A 248 -7.93 -15.40 9.96
CA GLU A 248 -9.09 -14.63 10.41
C GLU A 248 -8.76 -13.14 10.44
N PHE A 249 -9.77 -12.29 10.22
CA PHE A 249 -9.73 -10.86 10.53
C PHE A 249 -10.79 -10.50 11.56
N GLU A 250 -10.52 -9.47 12.34
CA GLU A 250 -11.53 -8.75 13.11
C GLU A 250 -11.68 -7.36 12.49
N VAL A 251 -12.91 -6.99 12.11
CA VAL A 251 -13.18 -5.76 11.33
C VAL A 251 -14.44 -5.06 11.78
N VAL A 252 -14.42 -3.72 11.81
CA VAL A 252 -15.61 -2.88 11.97
C VAL A 252 -16.03 -2.38 10.58
N THR A 253 -17.22 -2.77 10.15
CA THR A 253 -17.79 -2.45 8.82
C THR A 253 -18.52 -1.11 8.80
N ALA A 254 -18.97 -0.65 7.61
CA ALA A 254 -19.57 0.66 7.41
C ALA A 254 -20.88 0.93 8.20
N ASN A 255 -21.54 -0.11 8.67
CA ASN A 255 -22.70 -0.03 9.57
C ASN A 255 -22.33 -0.08 11.06
N SER A 256 -21.04 0.08 11.39
CA SER A 256 -20.48 0.01 12.75
C SER A 256 -20.55 -1.36 13.42
N THR A 257 -20.83 -2.42 12.65
CA THR A 257 -20.85 -3.79 13.18
C THR A 257 -19.42 -4.33 13.25
N TYR A 258 -19.04 -4.86 14.41
CA TYR A 258 -17.83 -5.65 14.58
C TYR A 258 -18.08 -7.09 14.12
N LEU A 259 -17.20 -7.60 13.28
CA LEU A 259 -17.29 -8.95 12.70
C LEU A 259 -15.96 -9.69 12.88
N LYS A 260 -16.06 -10.99 13.14
CA LYS A 260 -15.01 -11.96 12.83
C LYS A 260 -15.24 -12.47 11.42
N VAL A 261 -14.17 -12.51 10.65
CA VAL A 261 -14.24 -12.75 9.21
C VAL A 261 -13.18 -13.79 8.84
N ASN A 262 -13.60 -14.96 8.39
CA ASN A 262 -12.74 -16.08 8.04
C ASN A 262 -13.36 -16.89 6.87
N GLU A 263 -12.80 -18.03 6.52
CA GLU A 263 -13.25 -18.82 5.38
C GLU A 263 -14.69 -19.37 5.49
N GLU A 264 -15.25 -19.44 6.70
CA GLU A 264 -16.62 -19.92 6.96
C GLU A 264 -17.57 -18.78 7.36
N GLU A 265 -17.07 -17.78 8.10
CA GLU A 265 -17.85 -16.63 8.56
C GLU A 265 -17.53 -15.39 7.72
N HIS A 266 -18.56 -14.86 7.01
CA HIS A 266 -18.38 -13.74 6.10
C HIS A 266 -17.31 -14.00 5.02
N ALA A 267 -17.33 -15.20 4.43
CA ALA A 267 -16.32 -15.72 3.52
C ALA A 267 -16.06 -14.81 2.30
N ASP A 268 -17.07 -14.08 1.83
CA ASP A 268 -16.92 -13.11 0.75
C ASP A 268 -16.10 -11.87 1.19
N LEU A 269 -16.33 -11.36 2.40
CA LEU A 269 -15.51 -10.28 2.96
C LEU A 269 -14.09 -10.76 3.27
N PHE A 270 -13.94 -12.00 3.77
CA PHE A 270 -12.64 -12.64 3.97
C PHE A 270 -11.85 -12.74 2.67
N TRP A 271 -12.51 -13.12 1.57
CA TRP A 271 -11.91 -13.14 0.26
C TRP A 271 -11.44 -11.75 -0.16
N ALA A 272 -12.29 -10.72 0.00
CA ALA A 272 -11.99 -9.34 -0.38
C ALA A 272 -10.85 -8.72 0.44
N LEU A 273 -10.76 -9.00 1.75
CA LEU A 273 -9.69 -8.51 2.63
C LEU A 273 -8.31 -9.12 2.31
N ARG A 274 -8.27 -10.23 1.55
CA ARG A 274 -7.04 -10.90 1.13
C ARG A 274 -6.65 -10.51 -0.30
N GLY A 275 -6.30 -9.22 -0.53
CA GLY A 275 -5.80 -8.71 -1.80
C GLY A 275 -6.68 -7.67 -2.49
N GLY A 276 -7.91 -7.44 -2.00
CA GLY A 276 -8.83 -6.46 -2.59
C GLY A 276 -8.54 -4.99 -2.27
N GLY A 277 -7.37 -4.70 -1.69
CA GLY A 277 -6.88 -3.35 -1.44
C GLY A 277 -7.28 -2.77 -0.08
N ALA A 278 -6.36 -2.01 0.50
CA ALA A 278 -6.54 -1.37 1.79
C ALA A 278 -7.56 -0.22 1.75
N GLY A 279 -8.27 -0.02 2.87
CA GLY A 279 -9.15 1.14 3.07
C GLY A 279 -10.50 1.08 2.37
N SER A 280 -10.87 -0.07 1.75
CA SER A 280 -12.15 -0.23 1.02
C SER A 280 -13.23 -0.99 1.79
N TRP A 281 -12.90 -1.75 2.84
CA TRP A 281 -13.78 -2.79 3.39
C TRP A 281 -14.32 -2.51 4.79
N GLY A 282 -13.59 -1.75 5.56
CA GLY A 282 -13.84 -1.47 6.97
C GLY A 282 -12.56 -1.10 7.70
N VAL A 283 -12.64 -0.99 9.01
CA VAL A 283 -11.50 -0.79 9.90
C VAL A 283 -11.08 -2.15 10.45
N VAL A 284 -9.97 -2.70 9.96
CA VAL A 284 -9.37 -3.91 10.53
C VAL A 284 -8.78 -3.55 11.89
N VAL A 285 -9.13 -4.30 12.92
CA VAL A 285 -8.62 -4.10 14.29
C VAL A 285 -7.61 -5.16 14.70
N SER A 286 -7.71 -6.36 14.12
CA SER A 286 -6.72 -7.42 14.24
C SER A 286 -6.76 -8.38 13.05
N ALA A 287 -5.67 -9.12 12.85
CA ALA A 287 -5.61 -10.25 11.92
C ALA A 287 -4.86 -11.42 12.56
N THR A 288 -5.25 -12.64 12.23
CA THR A 288 -4.60 -13.87 12.69
C THR A 288 -3.85 -14.51 11.53
N PHE A 289 -2.55 -14.72 11.73
CA PHE A 289 -1.64 -15.27 10.73
C PHE A 289 -1.17 -16.66 11.14
N ARG A 290 -1.02 -17.55 10.17
CA ARG A 290 -0.30 -18.81 10.34
C ARG A 290 1.15 -18.54 10.72
N THR A 291 1.68 -19.30 11.67
CA THR A 291 3.09 -19.26 12.05
C THR A 291 3.80 -20.57 11.71
N PHE A 292 5.09 -20.48 11.51
CA PHE A 292 5.98 -21.60 11.18
C PHE A 292 7.10 -21.68 12.23
N PRO A 293 7.75 -22.82 12.44
CA PRO A 293 8.96 -22.89 13.25
C PRO A 293 10.02 -21.94 12.69
N THR A 294 10.67 -21.14 13.55
CA THR A 294 11.80 -20.29 13.14
C THR A 294 12.99 -21.13 12.69
N PHE A 295 13.89 -20.55 11.94
CA PHE A 295 15.10 -21.21 11.44
C PHE A 295 16.24 -20.20 11.26
N ASN A 296 17.47 -20.71 11.10
CA ASN A 296 18.59 -19.89 10.67
C ASN A 296 18.58 -19.73 9.15
N ALA A 297 19.05 -18.57 8.70
CA ALA A 297 19.19 -18.22 7.30
C ALA A 297 20.48 -17.43 7.11
N THR A 298 21.01 -17.42 5.91
CA THR A 298 22.04 -16.45 5.52
C THR A 298 21.37 -15.24 4.89
N THR A 299 21.68 -14.05 5.42
CA THR A 299 21.43 -12.79 4.72
C THR A 299 22.70 -12.34 4.02
N SER A 300 22.59 -11.85 2.78
CA SER A 300 23.73 -11.28 2.08
C SER A 300 23.44 -9.85 1.63
N LEU A 301 24.49 -9.02 1.61
CA LEU A 301 24.48 -7.72 0.98
C LEU A 301 25.67 -7.66 0.02
N VAL A 302 25.38 -7.53 -1.28
CA VAL A 302 26.37 -7.34 -2.33
C VAL A 302 26.14 -5.98 -2.96
N SER A 303 27.21 -5.19 -3.14
CA SER A 303 27.16 -3.88 -3.78
C SER A 303 28.10 -3.86 -4.98
N MET A 304 27.59 -3.36 -6.12
CA MET A 304 28.32 -3.21 -7.38
C MET A 304 28.23 -1.78 -7.87
N VAL A 305 29.25 -1.33 -8.58
CA VAL A 305 29.35 -0.02 -9.25
C VAL A 305 29.44 -0.24 -10.75
N ALA A 306 28.63 0.50 -11.50
CA ALA A 306 28.68 0.63 -12.95
C ALA A 306 29.01 2.09 -13.33
N ASN A 307 29.84 2.27 -14.36
CA ASN A 307 30.33 3.61 -14.74
C ASN A 307 29.31 4.42 -15.56
N ASP A 308 28.33 3.74 -16.17
CA ASP A 308 27.29 4.36 -16.99
C ASP A 308 26.00 3.51 -17.00
N THR A 309 24.95 4.01 -17.62
CA THR A 309 23.62 3.35 -17.72
C THR A 309 23.68 2.06 -18.54
N VAL A 310 24.55 1.95 -19.53
CA VAL A 310 24.70 0.77 -20.38
C VAL A 310 25.38 -0.36 -19.60
N ALA A 311 26.39 -0.03 -18.81
CA ALA A 311 27.07 -0.98 -17.92
C ALA A 311 26.10 -1.50 -16.84
N LEU A 312 25.33 -0.60 -16.19
CA LEU A 312 24.27 -0.99 -15.26
C LEU A 312 23.24 -1.91 -15.93
N GLY A 313 22.77 -1.53 -17.14
CA GLY A 313 21.83 -2.36 -17.92
C GLY A 313 22.40 -3.76 -18.20
N SER A 314 23.68 -3.85 -18.54
CA SER A 314 24.35 -5.14 -18.79
C SER A 314 24.40 -6.02 -17.53
N ILE A 315 24.65 -5.42 -16.35
CA ILE A 315 24.56 -6.13 -15.06
C ILE A 315 23.11 -6.62 -14.83
N MET A 316 22.11 -5.80 -15.11
CA MET A 316 20.70 -6.20 -14.93
C MET A 316 20.24 -7.29 -15.91
N ALA A 317 20.72 -7.28 -17.14
CA ALA A 317 20.51 -8.38 -18.09
C ALA A 317 21.16 -9.69 -17.59
N THR A 318 22.37 -9.59 -17.01
CA THR A 318 23.06 -10.73 -16.39
C THR A 318 22.28 -11.25 -15.19
N HIS A 319 21.80 -10.35 -14.30
CA HIS A 319 20.93 -10.74 -13.19
C HIS A 319 19.66 -11.46 -13.67
N ALA A 320 19.04 -10.97 -14.73
CA ALA A 320 17.84 -11.58 -15.30
C ALA A 320 18.11 -13.00 -15.85
N LYS A 321 19.30 -13.28 -16.38
CA LYS A 321 19.71 -14.62 -16.84
C LYS A 321 19.88 -15.60 -15.69
N HIS A 322 20.39 -15.15 -14.57
CA HIS A 322 20.66 -15.98 -13.39
C HIS A 322 19.47 -16.10 -12.41
N ILE A 323 18.36 -15.38 -12.62
CA ILE A 323 17.29 -15.26 -11.62
C ILE A 323 16.63 -16.59 -11.24
N PHE A 324 16.73 -17.61 -12.08
CA PHE A 324 16.18 -18.96 -11.83
C PHE A 324 17.18 -19.90 -11.15
N ASP A 325 18.47 -19.56 -11.12
CA ASP A 325 19.52 -20.39 -10.50
C ASP A 325 19.30 -20.52 -8.98
N TRP A 326 18.51 -19.63 -8.41
CA TRP A 326 18.23 -19.56 -6.97
C TRP A 326 16.87 -20.14 -6.57
N ASP A 327 16.09 -20.69 -7.52
CA ASP A 327 14.72 -21.18 -7.24
C ASP A 327 14.72 -22.34 -6.25
N ASP A 328 15.62 -23.31 -6.40
CA ASP A 328 15.72 -24.46 -5.51
C ASP A 328 16.11 -24.09 -4.07
N LEU A 329 16.67 -22.89 -3.88
CA LEU A 329 17.02 -22.35 -2.57
C LEU A 329 15.87 -21.58 -1.92
N SER A 330 14.76 -21.38 -2.61
CA SER A 330 13.64 -20.51 -2.20
C SER A 330 14.12 -19.12 -1.75
N MET A 331 15.15 -18.60 -2.41
CA MET A 331 15.78 -17.31 -2.10
C MET A 331 14.81 -16.16 -2.38
N GLY A 332 14.65 -15.28 -1.41
CA GLY A 332 14.09 -13.95 -1.65
C GLY A 332 15.20 -12.91 -1.81
N GLN A 333 14.94 -11.87 -2.60
CA GLN A 333 15.94 -10.81 -2.80
C GLN A 333 15.26 -9.46 -3.01
N TYR A 334 15.88 -8.43 -2.45
CA TYR A 334 15.61 -7.03 -2.76
C TYR A 334 16.83 -6.46 -3.45
N PHE A 335 16.67 -5.91 -4.65
CA PHE A 335 17.76 -5.32 -5.41
C PHE A 335 17.42 -3.88 -5.80
N TYR A 336 18.38 -2.97 -5.60
CA TYR A 336 18.20 -1.54 -5.73
C TYR A 336 19.24 -1.01 -6.71
N ALA A 337 18.79 -0.56 -7.87
CA ALA A 337 19.61 0.20 -8.82
C ALA A 337 19.32 1.69 -8.62
N TYR A 338 20.37 2.50 -8.47
CA TYR A 338 20.24 3.95 -8.25
C TYR A 338 21.45 4.72 -8.73
N GLU A 339 21.25 5.98 -9.06
CA GLU A 339 22.33 6.90 -9.41
C GLU A 339 23.04 7.39 -8.14
N ASN A 340 24.37 7.25 -8.10
CA ASN A 340 25.21 7.88 -7.08
C ASN A 340 25.79 9.19 -7.64
N THR A 341 25.06 10.26 -7.48
CA THR A 341 25.45 11.60 -8.00
C THR A 341 26.76 12.13 -7.44
N THR A 342 27.19 11.66 -6.25
CA THR A 342 28.49 12.06 -5.65
C THR A 342 29.65 11.38 -6.35
N ALA A 343 29.49 10.14 -6.78
CA ALA A 343 30.53 9.36 -7.44
C ALA A 343 30.44 9.41 -8.97
N ASP A 344 29.44 10.09 -9.53
CA ASP A 344 29.13 10.09 -10.98
C ASP A 344 29.09 8.66 -11.56
N ALA A 345 28.35 7.78 -10.89
CA ALA A 345 28.28 6.36 -11.18
C ALA A 345 26.92 5.77 -10.77
N TYR A 346 26.64 4.56 -11.22
CA TYR A 346 25.43 3.83 -10.87
C TYR A 346 25.75 2.70 -9.91
N MET A 347 24.87 2.50 -8.93
CA MET A 347 25.00 1.46 -7.92
C MET A 347 23.94 0.38 -8.11
N LEU A 348 24.32 -0.87 -7.88
CA LEU A 348 23.39 -1.98 -7.66
C LEU A 348 23.68 -2.57 -6.28
N ALA A 349 22.68 -2.57 -5.40
CA ALA A 349 22.74 -3.23 -4.09
C ALA A 349 21.77 -4.43 -4.10
N LEU A 350 22.24 -5.60 -3.69
CA LEU A 350 21.51 -6.87 -3.66
C LEU A 350 21.44 -7.35 -2.21
N ALA A 351 20.26 -7.30 -1.59
CA ALA A 351 19.99 -7.88 -0.29
C ALA A 351 19.26 -9.21 -0.48
N SER A 352 19.95 -10.33 -0.27
CA SER A 352 19.40 -11.67 -0.49
C SER A 352 19.20 -12.43 0.82
N TYR A 353 18.16 -13.27 0.85
CA TYR A 353 17.74 -14.05 2.01
C TYR A 353 17.72 -15.53 1.62
N PHE A 354 18.60 -16.33 2.20
CA PHE A 354 18.77 -17.74 1.91
C PHE A 354 18.27 -18.59 3.08
N PRO A 355 17.02 -19.07 3.05
CA PRO A 355 16.45 -19.88 4.12
C PRO A 355 17.21 -21.20 4.32
N ARG A 356 17.71 -21.46 5.53
CA ARG A 356 18.39 -22.72 5.93
C ARG A 356 19.66 -23.03 5.14
N ILE A 357 20.29 -22.03 4.53
CA ILE A 357 21.52 -22.14 3.75
C ILE A 357 22.65 -21.48 4.53
N SER A 358 23.84 -22.10 4.57
CA SER A 358 25.05 -21.55 5.18
C SER A 358 25.63 -20.39 4.36
N SER A 359 26.49 -19.59 4.99
CA SER A 359 27.17 -18.45 4.32
C SER A 359 28.02 -18.89 3.14
N ASP A 360 28.71 -20.05 3.27
CA ASP A 360 29.54 -20.59 2.19
C ASP A 360 28.69 -21.05 0.99
N GLU A 361 27.57 -21.72 1.25
CA GLU A 361 26.63 -22.16 0.21
C GLU A 361 25.95 -20.97 -0.45
N ALA A 362 25.56 -19.94 0.30
CA ALA A 362 24.97 -18.70 -0.24
C ALA A 362 25.96 -17.94 -1.12
N ALA A 363 27.23 -17.84 -0.70
CA ALA A 363 28.29 -17.24 -1.50
C ALA A 363 28.54 -18.03 -2.81
N ALA A 364 28.55 -19.36 -2.72
CA ALA A 364 28.71 -20.24 -3.89
C ALA A 364 27.53 -20.11 -4.85
N ALA A 365 26.30 -19.92 -4.35
CA ALA A 365 25.10 -19.74 -5.18
C ALA A 365 25.07 -18.41 -5.93
N LEU A 366 25.62 -17.32 -5.36
CA LEU A 366 25.70 -16.03 -6.05
C LEU A 366 26.91 -15.92 -6.99
N LYS A 367 27.95 -16.74 -6.78
CA LYS A 367 29.22 -16.60 -7.48
C LYS A 367 29.08 -16.63 -9.02
N PRO A 368 28.32 -17.52 -9.68
CA PRO A 368 28.19 -17.51 -11.14
C PRO A 368 27.68 -16.16 -11.68
N PHE A 369 26.65 -15.61 -11.04
CA PHE A 369 26.14 -14.28 -11.40
C PHE A 369 27.18 -13.19 -11.20
N LEU A 370 27.90 -13.21 -10.09
CA LEU A 370 28.89 -12.19 -9.76
C LEU A 370 30.08 -12.22 -10.73
N ASP A 371 30.59 -13.41 -11.05
CA ASP A 371 31.67 -13.60 -12.03
C ASP A 371 31.28 -13.05 -13.43
N ASP A 372 30.04 -13.27 -13.84
CA ASP A 372 29.55 -12.76 -15.14
C ASP A 372 29.28 -11.25 -15.09
N ALA A 373 28.77 -10.72 -13.98
CA ALA A 373 28.46 -9.29 -13.80
C ALA A 373 29.72 -8.41 -13.68
N GLU A 374 30.84 -8.94 -13.14
CA GLU A 374 32.13 -8.23 -13.04
C GLU A 374 32.71 -7.84 -14.41
N GLN A 375 32.23 -8.41 -15.51
CA GLN A 375 32.59 -7.97 -16.86
C GLN A 375 32.06 -6.56 -17.20
N PHE A 376 31.04 -6.09 -16.48
CA PHE A 376 30.33 -4.84 -16.75
C PHE A 376 30.44 -3.83 -15.61
N GLY A 377 30.83 -4.27 -14.41
CA GLY A 377 30.95 -3.40 -13.23
C GLY A 377 31.94 -3.97 -12.21
N GLN A 378 32.08 -3.27 -11.10
CA GLN A 378 32.99 -3.65 -10.02
C GLN A 378 32.18 -4.01 -8.75
N ILE A 379 32.49 -5.13 -8.13
CA ILE A 379 32.01 -5.47 -6.80
C ILE A 379 32.80 -4.62 -5.78
N VAL A 380 32.07 -3.79 -5.01
CA VAL A 380 32.67 -2.89 -4.01
C VAL A 380 32.37 -3.32 -2.57
N GLY A 381 31.52 -4.30 -2.39
CA GLY A 381 31.22 -4.87 -1.06
C GLY A 381 30.48 -6.20 -1.16
N GLN A 382 30.85 -7.12 -0.26
CA GLN A 382 30.16 -8.40 -0.08
C GLN A 382 30.11 -8.74 1.42
N GLN A 383 28.92 -9.08 1.90
CA GLN A 383 28.73 -9.54 3.27
C GLN A 383 27.75 -10.73 3.27
N PHE A 384 28.06 -11.75 4.06
CA PHE A 384 27.20 -12.92 4.27
C PHE A 384 27.13 -13.17 5.77
N ASN A 385 25.92 -13.15 6.34
CA ASN A 385 25.70 -13.30 7.77
C ASN A 385 24.67 -14.39 8.06
N GLU A 386 25.10 -15.43 8.77
CA GLU A 386 24.15 -16.41 9.32
C GLU A 386 23.49 -15.85 10.55
N THR A 387 22.17 -15.85 10.56
CA THR A 387 21.39 -15.36 11.69
C THR A 387 20.04 -16.06 11.77
N ASN A 388 19.34 -15.88 12.90
CA ASN A 388 17.93 -16.26 12.96
C ASN A 388 17.14 -15.41 11.95
N ILE A 389 16.24 -16.03 11.20
CA ILE A 389 15.50 -15.36 10.12
C ILE A 389 14.70 -14.15 10.61
N ASN A 390 14.19 -14.15 11.83
CA ASN A 390 13.47 -13.00 12.40
C ASN A 390 14.37 -11.75 12.54
N ASP A 391 15.65 -11.93 12.81
CA ASP A 391 16.61 -10.83 12.84
C ASP A 391 17.04 -10.43 11.41
N GLY A 392 17.09 -11.40 10.49
CA GLY A 392 17.52 -11.19 9.12
C GLY A 392 16.54 -10.41 8.27
N VAL A 393 15.22 -10.60 8.49
CA VAL A 393 14.17 -9.95 7.67
C VAL A 393 13.76 -8.57 8.18
N THR A 394 14.21 -8.14 9.36
CA THR A 394 13.84 -6.85 9.93
C THR A 394 14.92 -5.81 9.64
N THR A 395 14.54 -4.71 9.05
CA THR A 395 15.43 -3.55 8.90
C THR A 395 15.42 -2.68 10.16
N VAL A 396 16.31 -1.70 10.22
CA VAL A 396 16.18 -0.56 11.13
C VAL A 396 14.99 0.31 10.73
N ASP A 397 14.69 1.37 11.50
CA ASP A 397 13.64 2.34 11.17
C ASP A 397 13.81 2.86 9.72
N ASP A 398 12.69 2.97 9.01
CA ASP A 398 12.71 3.43 7.62
C ASP A 398 12.93 4.94 7.53
N VAL A 399 13.75 5.37 6.57
CA VAL A 399 13.98 6.79 6.29
C VAL A 399 12.82 7.30 5.42
N VAL A 400 12.04 8.21 6.00
CA VAL A 400 10.81 8.78 5.40
C VAL A 400 10.82 10.32 5.48
N GLY A 401 9.69 10.98 5.32
CA GLY A 401 9.59 12.44 5.45
C GLY A 401 9.98 13.18 4.16
N SER A 402 9.93 12.49 3.01
CA SER A 402 10.21 13.04 1.68
C SER A 402 8.95 13.12 0.82
N ASN A 403 9.01 13.92 -0.24
CA ASN A 403 7.99 13.93 -1.28
C ASN A 403 8.36 12.90 -2.35
N THR A 404 7.45 11.98 -2.66
CA THR A 404 7.73 10.85 -3.55
C THR A 404 6.53 10.52 -4.43
N VAL A 405 6.79 10.17 -5.69
CA VAL A 405 5.88 9.42 -6.56
C VAL A 405 6.45 8.04 -6.79
N LEU A 406 5.59 7.05 -6.79
CA LEU A 406 5.95 5.65 -6.92
C LEU A 406 4.98 4.95 -7.86
N GLY A 407 5.47 4.00 -8.66
CA GLY A 407 4.67 3.11 -9.49
C GLY A 407 5.39 1.80 -9.70
N SER A 408 4.67 0.74 -10.00
CA SER A 408 5.26 -0.59 -10.08
C SER A 408 4.61 -1.49 -11.11
N ARG A 409 5.30 -2.60 -11.44
CA ARG A 409 4.73 -3.70 -12.22
C ARG A 409 5.19 -5.05 -11.68
N LEU A 410 4.30 -6.03 -11.78
CA LEU A 410 4.62 -7.44 -11.59
C LEU A 410 5.20 -7.99 -12.89
N ILE A 411 6.41 -8.56 -12.83
CA ILE A 411 7.10 -9.02 -14.02
C ILE A 411 6.93 -10.55 -14.15
N PRO A 412 6.33 -11.02 -15.25
CA PRO A 412 6.10 -12.45 -15.46
C PRO A 412 7.40 -13.26 -15.51
N ALA A 413 7.38 -14.47 -14.97
CA ALA A 413 8.50 -15.40 -15.07
C ALA A 413 8.87 -15.74 -16.54
N SER A 414 7.89 -15.72 -17.44
CA SER A 414 8.13 -15.91 -18.89
C SER A 414 9.02 -14.84 -19.49
N THR A 415 8.86 -13.57 -19.09
CA THR A 415 9.72 -12.48 -19.59
C THR A 415 11.19 -12.72 -19.27
N TYR A 416 11.47 -13.20 -18.05
CA TYR A 416 12.83 -13.56 -17.65
C TYR A 416 13.39 -14.76 -18.45
N ARG A 417 12.56 -15.78 -18.77
CA ARG A 417 12.99 -16.94 -19.55
C ARG A 417 13.24 -16.63 -21.02
N ASP A 418 12.30 -15.89 -21.59
CA ASP A 418 12.23 -15.73 -23.05
C ASP A 418 13.01 -14.50 -23.53
N HIS A 419 13.14 -13.47 -22.68
CA HIS A 419 13.67 -12.14 -23.04
C HIS A 419 14.58 -11.51 -21.96
N PRO A 420 15.56 -12.24 -21.38
CA PRO A 420 16.38 -11.70 -20.28
C PRO A 420 17.20 -10.47 -20.68
N ASP A 421 17.64 -10.37 -21.94
CA ASP A 421 18.41 -9.21 -22.41
C ASP A 421 17.58 -7.91 -22.47
N THR A 422 16.25 -7.99 -22.53
CA THR A 422 15.36 -6.83 -22.53
C THR A 422 15.48 -6.05 -21.22
N PHE A 423 15.80 -6.71 -20.10
CA PHE A 423 16.01 -6.04 -18.81
C PHE A 423 17.15 -5.03 -18.89
N GLY A 424 18.24 -5.35 -19.59
CA GLY A 424 19.34 -4.42 -19.80
C GLY A 424 18.90 -3.14 -20.50
N HIS A 425 18.14 -3.29 -21.59
CA HIS A 425 17.62 -2.14 -22.33
C HIS A 425 16.66 -1.30 -21.51
N VAL A 426 15.75 -1.94 -20.76
CA VAL A 426 14.77 -1.25 -19.92
C VAL A 426 15.46 -0.44 -18.82
N TYR A 427 16.44 -1.02 -18.11
CA TYR A 427 17.16 -0.28 -17.07
C TYR A 427 17.98 0.88 -17.65
N THR A 428 18.67 0.69 -18.77
CA THR A 428 19.35 1.79 -19.47
C THR A 428 18.37 2.92 -19.82
N GLN A 429 17.23 2.60 -20.45
CA GLN A 429 16.22 3.59 -20.83
C GLN A 429 15.61 4.32 -19.63
N LEU A 430 15.36 3.61 -18.52
CA LEU A 430 14.79 4.21 -17.30
C LEU A 430 15.72 5.28 -16.71
N PHE A 431 17.01 4.97 -16.58
CA PHE A 431 17.98 5.94 -16.06
C PHE A 431 18.25 7.07 -17.05
N ASP A 432 18.30 6.79 -18.35
CA ASP A 432 18.40 7.83 -19.40
C ASP A 432 17.16 8.75 -19.41
N ALA A 433 15.98 8.23 -19.00
CA ALA A 433 14.75 9.00 -18.81
C ALA A 433 14.66 9.70 -17.43
N GLY A 434 15.74 9.67 -16.63
CA GLY A 434 15.84 10.37 -15.36
C GLY A 434 15.19 9.65 -14.17
N ALA A 435 15.06 8.32 -14.20
CA ALA A 435 14.67 7.56 -13.02
C ALA A 435 15.72 7.72 -11.91
N VAL A 436 15.30 8.01 -10.68
CA VAL A 436 16.20 8.20 -9.53
C VAL A 436 16.63 6.85 -8.97
N ALA A 437 15.68 5.92 -8.86
CA ALA A 437 15.94 4.57 -8.40
C ALA A 437 14.93 3.58 -9.00
N VAL A 438 15.40 2.34 -9.21
CA VAL A 438 14.61 1.18 -9.61
C VAL A 438 14.80 0.10 -8.57
N LEU A 439 13.73 -0.27 -7.88
CA LEU A 439 13.74 -1.27 -6.82
C LEU A 439 13.12 -2.56 -7.38
N GLY A 440 13.81 -3.68 -7.27
CA GLY A 440 13.30 -4.96 -7.71
C GLY A 440 13.19 -5.93 -6.53
N HIS A 441 12.10 -6.66 -6.46
CA HIS A 441 11.81 -7.60 -5.40
C HIS A 441 11.58 -8.99 -6.00
N LEU A 442 12.53 -9.91 -5.76
CA LEU A 442 12.35 -11.35 -6.05
C LEU A 442 11.56 -11.97 -4.90
N VAL A 443 10.25 -11.82 -4.94
CA VAL A 443 9.30 -12.20 -3.88
C VAL A 443 8.12 -13.00 -4.42
N ALA A 444 8.21 -13.47 -5.65
CA ALA A 444 7.23 -14.32 -6.32
C ALA A 444 7.89 -15.59 -6.88
N GLY A 445 7.14 -16.43 -7.58
CA GLY A 445 7.60 -17.77 -7.91
C GLY A 445 7.46 -18.74 -6.73
N GLY A 446 8.08 -19.93 -6.79
CA GLY A 446 8.06 -20.91 -5.73
C GLY A 446 6.66 -21.10 -5.11
N LYS A 447 6.55 -20.95 -3.78
CA LYS A 447 5.28 -21.14 -3.04
C LYS A 447 4.19 -20.16 -3.44
N VAL A 448 4.53 -18.96 -3.91
CA VAL A 448 3.53 -18.01 -4.42
C VAL A 448 2.79 -18.58 -5.63
N SER A 449 3.53 -19.18 -6.57
CA SER A 449 2.94 -19.82 -7.75
C SER A 449 2.20 -21.11 -7.39
N GLU A 450 2.74 -21.93 -6.50
CA GLU A 450 2.09 -23.15 -6.03
C GLU A 450 0.73 -22.87 -5.36
N ASN A 451 0.60 -21.74 -4.67
CA ASN A 451 -0.63 -21.31 -4.00
C ASN A 451 -1.70 -20.74 -4.95
N ALA A 452 -1.57 -20.92 -6.26
CA ALA A 452 -2.57 -20.46 -7.24
C ALA A 452 -3.98 -21.07 -7.03
N TYR A 453 -4.10 -22.17 -6.29
CA TYR A 453 -5.38 -22.80 -5.92
C TYR A 453 -6.12 -22.07 -4.81
N ILE A 454 -5.46 -21.16 -4.05
CA ILE A 454 -6.10 -20.43 -2.95
C ILE A 454 -7.01 -19.33 -3.52
N ASP A 455 -8.32 -19.43 -3.25
CA ASP A 455 -9.28 -18.39 -3.64
C ASP A 455 -9.12 -17.15 -2.76
N SER A 456 -8.56 -16.10 -3.32
CA SER A 456 -8.33 -14.80 -2.69
C SER A 456 -8.45 -13.68 -3.71
N ALA A 457 -8.58 -12.45 -3.25
CA ALA A 457 -8.68 -11.28 -4.13
C ALA A 457 -7.30 -10.78 -4.64
N ILE A 458 -6.21 -11.48 -4.32
CA ILE A 458 -4.88 -11.16 -4.85
C ILE A 458 -4.94 -11.15 -6.37
N HIS A 459 -4.33 -10.11 -7.00
CA HIS A 459 -4.24 -10.06 -8.45
C HIS A 459 -3.61 -11.36 -9.00
N PRO A 460 -4.26 -12.07 -9.95
CA PRO A 460 -3.78 -13.38 -10.42
C PRO A 460 -2.35 -13.36 -11.01
N ALA A 461 -1.90 -12.21 -11.51
CA ALA A 461 -0.53 -12.04 -12.03
C ALA A 461 0.56 -12.37 -10.98
N TRP A 462 0.29 -12.26 -9.69
CA TRP A 462 1.22 -12.70 -8.65
C TRP A 462 1.60 -14.18 -8.80
N ARG A 463 0.68 -15.02 -9.28
CA ARG A 463 0.88 -16.47 -9.41
C ARG A 463 1.79 -16.86 -10.56
N THR A 464 2.02 -15.94 -11.51
CA THR A 464 2.90 -16.13 -12.68
C THR A 464 4.09 -15.17 -12.70
N ALA A 465 4.12 -14.21 -11.78
CA ALA A 465 5.23 -13.28 -11.62
C ALA A 465 6.48 -13.97 -11.08
N LYS A 466 7.63 -13.37 -11.37
CA LYS A 466 8.93 -13.70 -10.77
C LYS A 466 9.37 -12.59 -9.82
N THR A 467 9.19 -11.34 -10.25
CA THR A 467 9.55 -10.16 -9.46
C THR A 467 8.43 -9.12 -9.44
N HIS A 468 8.55 -8.23 -8.49
CA HIS A 468 7.84 -6.96 -8.42
C HIS A 468 8.88 -5.85 -8.58
N ILE A 469 8.73 -4.98 -9.60
CA ILE A 469 9.66 -3.88 -9.86
C ILE A 469 8.95 -2.55 -9.64
N ILE A 470 9.60 -1.66 -8.90
CA ILE A 470 9.11 -0.35 -8.48
C ILE A 470 10.03 0.73 -9.06
N LEU A 471 9.42 1.76 -9.61
CA LEU A 471 10.06 3.02 -9.95
C LEU A 471 9.72 4.08 -8.90
N THR A 472 10.66 4.96 -8.60
CA THR A 472 10.43 6.09 -7.70
C THR A 472 11.05 7.37 -8.25
N ASN A 473 10.35 8.49 -8.07
CA ASN A 473 10.92 9.82 -8.20
C ASN A 473 10.59 10.65 -6.96
N SER A 474 11.40 11.64 -6.66
CA SER A 474 11.24 12.51 -5.50
C SER A 474 11.49 13.97 -5.85
N TRP A 475 11.03 14.87 -4.98
CA TRP A 475 11.30 16.28 -5.12
C TRP A 475 11.49 16.96 -3.76
N ALA A 476 12.25 18.07 -3.75
CA ALA A 476 12.46 18.86 -2.56
C ALA A 476 11.24 19.74 -2.23
N ASP A 477 11.06 20.11 -0.96
CA ASP A 477 9.99 21.03 -0.52
C ASP A 477 10.02 22.39 -1.24
N SER A 478 11.20 22.84 -1.70
CA SER A 478 11.38 24.08 -2.47
C SER A 478 10.96 23.99 -3.94
N THR A 479 10.56 22.79 -4.43
CA THR A 479 10.17 22.59 -5.82
C THR A 479 8.86 23.33 -6.13
N SER A 480 8.82 24.07 -7.24
CA SER A 480 7.61 24.80 -7.65
C SER A 480 6.49 23.83 -8.05
N LEU A 481 5.23 24.24 -7.89
CA LEU A 481 4.06 23.41 -8.25
C LEU A 481 4.09 22.95 -9.72
N SER A 482 4.54 23.83 -10.64
CA SER A 482 4.68 23.47 -12.06
C SER A 482 5.73 22.37 -12.28
N ASN A 483 6.83 22.40 -11.53
CA ASN A 483 7.86 21.38 -11.62
C ASN A 483 7.42 20.08 -10.97
N ILE A 484 6.67 20.10 -9.85
CA ILE A 484 6.06 18.92 -9.24
C ILE A 484 5.16 18.22 -10.27
N SER A 485 4.25 18.97 -10.92
CA SER A 485 3.40 18.41 -11.98
C SER A 485 4.20 17.85 -13.15
N SER A 486 5.32 18.50 -13.53
CA SER A 486 6.20 18.01 -14.59
C SER A 486 6.89 16.70 -14.21
N ILE A 487 7.34 16.55 -12.96
CA ILE A 487 7.94 15.30 -12.44
C ILE A 487 6.91 14.17 -12.45
N GLN A 488 5.69 14.43 -11.96
CA GLN A 488 4.61 13.42 -11.93
C GLN A 488 4.18 13.00 -13.34
N ASN A 489 4.05 13.95 -14.28
CA ASN A 489 3.70 13.65 -15.67
C ASN A 489 4.83 12.88 -16.38
N ALA A 490 6.10 13.27 -16.20
CA ALA A 490 7.23 12.53 -16.77
C ALA A 490 7.31 11.11 -16.23
N PHE A 491 7.04 10.91 -14.95
CA PHE A 491 6.96 9.59 -14.32
C PHE A 491 5.89 8.72 -14.99
N LYS A 492 4.65 9.24 -15.07
CA LYS A 492 3.50 8.53 -15.63
C LYS A 492 3.64 8.30 -17.13
N ASP A 493 3.98 9.36 -17.91
CA ASP A 493 3.86 9.34 -19.36
C ASP A 493 5.16 8.85 -20.07
N SER A 494 6.30 8.81 -19.36
CA SER A 494 7.57 8.42 -19.95
C SER A 494 8.24 7.23 -19.25
N GLN A 495 8.35 7.24 -17.91
CA GLN A 495 9.13 6.21 -17.21
C GLN A 495 8.32 4.93 -16.99
N LEU A 496 7.07 5.03 -16.51
CA LEU A 496 6.24 3.85 -16.26
C LEU A 496 5.97 3.03 -17.54
N PRO A 497 5.73 3.63 -18.73
CA PRO A 497 5.65 2.89 -19.99
C PRO A 497 6.92 2.15 -20.42
N ILE A 498 8.12 2.61 -19.99
CA ILE A 498 9.36 1.85 -20.22
C ILE A 498 9.33 0.54 -19.43
N LEU A 499 8.88 0.57 -18.17
CA LEU A 499 8.76 -0.62 -17.34
C LEU A 499 7.75 -1.64 -17.93
N GLU A 500 6.71 -1.17 -18.60
CA GLU A 500 5.71 -2.03 -19.23
C GLU A 500 6.27 -2.91 -20.35
N GLN A 501 7.42 -2.56 -20.93
CA GLN A 501 8.07 -3.39 -21.95
C GLN A 501 8.44 -4.79 -21.43
N ILE A 502 8.67 -4.94 -20.12
CA ILE A 502 8.96 -6.23 -19.47
C ILE A 502 7.79 -6.81 -18.68
N ALA A 503 6.79 -6.01 -18.35
CA ALA A 503 5.60 -6.43 -17.60
C ALA A 503 4.49 -6.99 -18.49
N GLY A 504 4.48 -6.61 -19.77
CA GLY A 504 3.39 -6.89 -20.71
C GLY A 504 2.26 -5.84 -20.61
N SER A 505 1.32 -5.90 -21.54
CA SER A 505 0.18 -4.96 -21.59
C SER A 505 -1.14 -5.73 -21.64
N PRO A 506 -2.10 -5.45 -20.74
CA PRO A 506 -1.98 -4.57 -19.59
C PRO A 506 -1.07 -5.17 -18.51
N GLY A 507 -0.19 -4.36 -17.96
CA GLY A 507 0.66 -4.77 -16.84
C GLY A 507 -0.15 -4.83 -15.54
N ALA A 508 0.23 -5.74 -14.62
CA ALA A 508 -0.34 -5.79 -13.28
C ALA A 508 0.61 -5.12 -12.27
N ALA A 509 0.06 -4.52 -11.22
CA ALA A 509 0.83 -3.90 -10.16
C ALA A 509 0.36 -4.36 -8.77
N TYR A 510 1.22 -4.20 -7.78
CA TYR A 510 0.87 -4.39 -6.38
C TYR A 510 0.22 -3.12 -5.83
N SER A 511 -1.06 -3.18 -5.47
CA SER A 511 -1.87 -2.02 -5.10
C SER A 511 -1.37 -1.21 -3.89
N ASN A 512 -0.44 -1.74 -3.08
CA ASN A 512 0.16 -0.99 -1.98
C ASN A 512 1.42 -0.21 -2.39
N GLU A 513 2.02 -0.55 -3.55
CA GLU A 513 3.26 0.03 -4.06
C GLU A 513 3.06 0.36 -5.55
N ALA A 514 2.10 1.23 -5.84
CA ALA A 514 1.66 1.55 -7.19
C ALA A 514 1.42 3.05 -7.38
N ASP A 515 1.22 3.48 -8.62
CA ASP A 515 0.88 4.87 -8.92
C ASP A 515 -0.57 5.17 -8.50
N SER A 516 -0.75 6.20 -7.68
CA SER A 516 -2.08 6.70 -7.30
C SER A 516 -2.87 7.30 -8.45
N LEU A 517 -2.19 7.65 -9.55
CA LEU A 517 -2.76 8.23 -10.77
C LEU A 517 -2.96 7.16 -11.87
N GLU A 518 -2.85 5.87 -11.54
CA GLU A 518 -3.09 4.77 -12.49
C GLU A 518 -4.53 4.85 -13.03
N GLU A 519 -4.67 5.12 -14.32
CA GLU A 519 -5.98 5.35 -14.95
C GLU A 519 -6.82 4.07 -15.00
N ASP A 520 -6.20 2.94 -15.33
CA ASP A 520 -6.87 1.63 -15.36
C ASP A 520 -6.55 0.81 -14.09
N PHE A 521 -6.65 1.47 -12.92
CA PHE A 521 -6.38 0.81 -11.64
C PHE A 521 -7.23 -0.46 -11.43
N LYS A 522 -8.41 -0.54 -12.03
CA LYS A 522 -9.28 -1.72 -11.92
C LYS A 522 -8.63 -2.96 -12.50
N THR A 523 -8.07 -2.83 -13.70
CA THR A 523 -7.33 -3.91 -14.36
C THR A 523 -5.96 -4.09 -13.72
N THR A 524 -5.22 -3.00 -13.51
CA THR A 524 -3.83 -3.03 -13.05
C THR A 524 -3.68 -3.56 -11.63
N PHE A 525 -4.61 -3.19 -10.70
CA PHE A 525 -4.49 -3.59 -9.28
C PHE A 525 -5.29 -4.85 -8.93
N PHE A 526 -6.42 -5.08 -9.61
CA PHE A 526 -7.37 -6.13 -9.24
C PHE A 526 -7.62 -7.14 -10.36
N GLY A 527 -7.40 -6.75 -11.63
CA GLY A 527 -7.62 -7.62 -12.78
C GLY A 527 -9.05 -8.17 -12.84
N PRO A 528 -9.21 -9.46 -13.17
CA PRO A 528 -10.53 -10.10 -13.28
C PRO A 528 -11.30 -10.17 -11.96
N ASN A 529 -10.67 -9.84 -10.82
CA ASN A 529 -11.31 -9.86 -9.51
C ASN A 529 -12.20 -8.63 -9.26
N TYR A 530 -12.01 -7.52 -10.00
CA TYR A 530 -12.69 -6.26 -9.72
C TYR A 530 -14.22 -6.36 -9.69
N PRO A 531 -14.92 -7.03 -10.62
CA PRO A 531 -16.38 -7.15 -10.56
C PRO A 531 -16.89 -7.82 -9.27
N ARG A 532 -16.23 -8.90 -8.81
CA ARG A 532 -16.59 -9.58 -7.54
C ARG A 532 -16.30 -8.66 -6.34
N LEU A 533 -15.19 -7.92 -6.36
CA LEU A 533 -14.87 -6.93 -5.32
C LEU A 533 -15.94 -5.84 -5.24
N GLU A 534 -16.40 -5.33 -6.38
CA GLU A 534 -17.44 -4.31 -6.43
C GLU A 534 -18.79 -4.83 -5.90
N ASP A 535 -19.14 -6.08 -6.17
CA ASP A 535 -20.35 -6.72 -5.61
C ASP A 535 -20.28 -6.84 -4.09
N ILE A 536 -19.13 -7.22 -3.55
CA ILE A 536 -18.89 -7.31 -2.11
C ILE A 536 -18.93 -5.91 -1.49
N LYS A 537 -18.29 -4.92 -2.14
CA LYS A 537 -18.32 -3.52 -1.71
C LYS A 537 -19.74 -3.00 -1.57
N ARG A 538 -20.61 -3.23 -2.55
CA ARG A 538 -22.03 -2.81 -2.50
C ARG A 538 -22.78 -3.44 -1.33
N ARG A 539 -22.40 -4.64 -0.90
CA ARG A 539 -23.03 -5.35 0.23
C ARG A 539 -22.60 -4.78 1.58
N TYR A 540 -21.29 -4.57 1.79
CA TYR A 540 -20.74 -4.16 3.09
C TYR A 540 -20.63 -2.65 3.26
N ASP A 541 -20.55 -1.90 2.16
CA ASP A 541 -20.44 -0.43 2.17
C ASP A 541 -21.26 0.24 1.04
N PRO A 542 -22.59 0.08 1.03
CA PRO A 542 -23.46 0.59 -0.05
C PRO A 542 -23.45 2.12 -0.18
N LYS A 543 -23.05 2.84 0.88
CA LYS A 543 -22.98 4.31 0.89
C LYS A 543 -21.61 4.84 0.54
N GLY A 544 -20.61 3.98 0.36
CA GLY A 544 -19.22 4.38 0.10
C GLY A 544 -18.59 5.12 1.28
N MET A 545 -18.73 4.61 2.50
CA MET A 545 -18.06 5.16 3.69
C MET A 545 -16.54 5.08 3.56
N PHE A 546 -16.05 3.95 3.10
CA PHE A 546 -14.63 3.62 2.95
C PHE A 546 -14.20 3.81 1.49
N ILE A 547 -13.97 5.05 1.07
CA ILE A 547 -13.46 5.40 -0.25
C ILE A 547 -12.00 5.84 -0.11
N VAL A 548 -11.13 5.34 -0.95
CA VAL A 548 -9.70 5.66 -0.98
C VAL A 548 -9.22 5.78 -2.43
N ALA A 549 -8.12 6.48 -2.67
CA ALA A 549 -7.53 6.63 -4.00
C ALA A 549 -7.29 5.25 -4.64
N ALA A 550 -7.71 5.08 -5.89
CA ALA A 550 -7.62 3.84 -6.67
C ALA A 550 -8.15 2.59 -5.92
N GLY A 551 -9.04 2.76 -4.95
CA GLY A 551 -9.72 1.69 -4.23
C GLY A 551 -11.01 1.24 -4.91
N VAL A 552 -11.57 0.13 -4.43
CA VAL A 552 -12.79 -0.43 -5.02
C VAL A 552 -13.97 0.53 -4.88
N GLY A 553 -14.54 0.95 -6.02
CA GLY A 553 -15.65 1.90 -6.10
C GLY A 553 -15.25 3.39 -6.02
N SER A 554 -13.95 3.70 -6.03
CA SER A 554 -13.47 5.10 -6.02
C SER A 554 -13.79 5.86 -7.31
N ASP A 555 -13.92 5.16 -8.42
CA ASP A 555 -14.31 5.72 -9.72
C ASP A 555 -15.69 6.39 -9.75
N LYS A 556 -16.51 6.18 -8.73
CA LYS A 556 -17.83 6.81 -8.55
C LYS A 556 -17.79 8.09 -7.72
N TRP A 557 -16.60 8.54 -7.35
CA TRP A 557 -16.39 9.70 -6.51
C TRP A 557 -15.36 10.64 -7.14
N ASP A 558 -15.44 11.91 -6.77
CA ASP A 558 -14.37 12.84 -7.09
C ASP A 558 -13.05 12.40 -6.44
N ARG A 559 -11.96 13.02 -6.85
CA ARG A 559 -10.62 12.70 -6.36
C ARG A 559 -10.50 12.73 -4.83
N ASP A 560 -11.21 13.66 -4.18
CA ASP A 560 -11.18 13.83 -2.74
C ASP A 560 -12.10 12.82 -2.00
N GLY A 561 -12.92 12.08 -2.72
CA GLY A 561 -13.95 11.19 -2.15
C GLY A 561 -15.05 11.95 -1.42
N LEU A 562 -15.29 13.21 -1.82
CA LEU A 562 -16.27 14.10 -1.21
C LEU A 562 -17.60 14.09 -1.95
N CYS A 563 -17.61 14.13 -3.27
CA CYS A 563 -18.84 14.12 -4.08
C CYS A 563 -18.88 12.93 -5.03
N ARG A 564 -20.06 12.34 -5.21
CA ARG A 564 -20.28 11.35 -6.27
C ARG A 564 -20.27 12.04 -7.64
N VAL A 565 -19.69 11.36 -8.63
CA VAL A 565 -19.54 11.86 -10.01
C VAL A 565 -20.40 11.11 -11.03
N ASP A 566 -21.20 10.12 -10.59
CA ASP A 566 -22.12 9.31 -11.38
C ASP A 566 -23.55 9.84 -11.38
#